data_196cd3cc4f7ed1635237bcbab6018515
#
_entry.id   196cd3cc4f7ed1635237bcbab6018515
#
_cell.length_a   1.000
_cell.length_b   1.000
_cell.length_c   1.000
_cell.angle_alpha   90.00
_cell.angle_beta   90.00
_cell.angle_gamma   90.00
#
_symmetry.space_group_name_H-M   'P 1'
#
loop_
_entity.id
_entity.type
_entity.pdbx_description
1 polymer ?
#
loop_
_entity_poly.entity_id
_entity_poly.type
_entity_poly.pdbx_seq_one_letter_code
_entity_poly.pdbx_strand_id
1 'polypeptide(L)'
;MNLRFTSLVPAAAAMALAACSSMSPAPATSPAVTVVDVDTAVVVMPTSGASAAMQAGCWASFYDERNFNGDSLTLVGPVELQTLDKGSARQLKRDIKSVVTGPRATLVLYQRQFLSARSVGFTPDSREPGLAEKLGFGGRIESMKLTC
;
A
#
# COMPACT_ATOMS: atom_id res chain seq x y z
N MET A 1 -63.41 -46.43 -32.62
CA MET A 1 -63.35 -45.45 -33.72
C MET A 1 -62.06 -44.73 -33.56
N ASN A 2 -61.06 -45.28 -34.15
CA ASN A 2 -60.15 -44.78 -35.18
C ASN A 2 -59.88 -43.28 -35.13
N LEU A 3 -58.65 -42.84 -34.93
CA LEU A 3 -57.69 -42.53 -35.98
C LEU A 3 -56.28 -42.23 -35.41
N ARG A 4 -55.34 -42.94 -35.98
CA ARG A 4 -53.91 -42.72 -35.90
C ARG A 4 -53.53 -41.40 -36.64
N PHE A 5 -52.61 -40.62 -36.14
CA PHE A 5 -51.72 -39.80 -36.95
C PHE A 5 -50.30 -39.87 -36.41
N THR A 6 -49.51 -40.57 -37.19
CA THR A 6 -48.07 -40.58 -37.17
C THR A 6 -47.57 -39.27 -37.79
N SER A 7 -46.67 -38.59 -37.16
CA SER A 7 -45.87 -37.55 -37.84
C SER A 7 -44.42 -37.63 -37.33
N LEU A 8 -43.59 -38.15 -38.21
CA LEU A 8 -42.12 -38.07 -38.12
C LEU A 8 -41.70 -36.63 -38.41
N VAL A 9 -40.80 -36.09 -37.59
CA VAL A 9 -40.00 -34.91 -37.92
C VAL A 9 -38.54 -35.22 -37.57
N PRO A 10 -37.59 -34.91 -38.43
CA PRO A 10 -36.20 -35.38 -38.38
C PRO A 10 -35.35 -34.60 -37.42
N ALA A 11 -34.31 -35.25 -36.96
CA ALA A 11 -33.21 -34.73 -36.17
C ALA A 11 -32.41 -33.65 -36.92
N ALA A 12 -32.23 -32.51 -36.29
CA ALA A 12 -31.17 -31.57 -36.67
C ALA A 12 -30.19 -31.47 -35.48
N ALA A 13 -29.08 -32.17 -35.59
CA ALA A 13 -27.98 -32.07 -34.67
C ALA A 13 -27.25 -30.74 -34.90
N ALA A 14 -27.43 -29.78 -34.00
CA ALA A 14 -26.59 -28.60 -33.94
C ALA A 14 -25.44 -28.87 -32.97
N MET A 15 -24.25 -29.15 -33.46
CA MET A 15 -23.03 -29.18 -32.67
C MET A 15 -22.64 -27.74 -32.31
N ALA A 16 -22.89 -27.36 -31.08
CA ALA A 16 -22.31 -26.15 -30.48
C ALA A 16 -20.88 -26.47 -30.01
N LEU A 17 -19.89 -26.03 -30.77
CA LEU A 17 -18.49 -25.97 -30.35
C LEU A 17 -18.37 -24.94 -29.22
N ALA A 18 -18.33 -25.42 -27.99
CA ALA A 18 -17.94 -24.61 -26.87
C ALA A 18 -16.42 -24.36 -26.96
N ALA A 19 -16.03 -23.18 -27.43
CA ALA A 19 -14.66 -22.68 -27.31
C ALA A 19 -14.41 -22.37 -25.85
N CYS A 20 -13.76 -23.27 -25.10
CA CYS A 20 -13.16 -22.99 -23.83
C CYS A 20 -11.99 -22.02 -24.06
N SER A 21 -12.25 -20.74 -23.93
CA SER A 21 -11.18 -19.74 -23.78
C SER A 21 -10.54 -19.96 -22.42
N SER A 22 -9.42 -20.67 -22.40
CA SER A 22 -8.55 -20.74 -21.24
C SER A 22 -7.96 -19.34 -20.98
N MET A 23 -8.57 -18.61 -20.06
CA MET A 23 -7.93 -17.43 -19.49
C MET A 23 -6.72 -17.92 -18.69
N SER A 24 -5.53 -17.79 -19.25
CA SER A 24 -4.28 -17.88 -18.50
C SER A 24 -4.31 -16.80 -17.41
N PRO A 25 -4.12 -17.16 -16.14
CA PRO A 25 -3.94 -16.14 -15.12
C PRO A 25 -2.68 -15.34 -15.47
N ALA A 26 -2.84 -14.03 -15.59
CA ALA A 26 -1.71 -13.13 -15.74
C ALA A 26 -0.73 -13.37 -14.55
N PRO A 27 0.59 -13.40 -14.79
CA PRO A 27 1.54 -13.53 -13.72
C PRO A 27 1.32 -12.39 -12.72
N ALA A 28 1.11 -12.73 -11.44
CA ALA A 28 1.02 -11.79 -10.37
C ALA A 28 2.36 -11.04 -10.33
N THR A 29 2.38 -9.82 -10.87
CA THR A 29 3.53 -8.93 -10.78
C THR A 29 3.65 -8.55 -9.30
N SER A 30 4.63 -9.11 -8.62
CA SER A 30 5.02 -8.65 -7.28
C SER A 30 5.23 -7.15 -7.35
N PRO A 31 4.63 -6.35 -6.45
CA PRO A 31 4.85 -4.91 -6.45
C PRO A 31 6.34 -4.66 -6.28
N ALA A 32 6.97 -4.09 -7.30
CA ALA A 32 8.35 -3.68 -7.23
C ALA A 32 8.48 -2.65 -6.10
N VAL A 33 9.34 -2.92 -5.12
CA VAL A 33 9.72 -1.93 -4.12
C VAL A 33 10.44 -0.82 -4.88
N THR A 34 9.80 0.31 -5.04
CA THR A 34 10.41 1.48 -5.66
C THR A 34 11.37 2.09 -4.65
N VAL A 35 12.68 1.92 -4.87
CA VAL A 35 13.70 2.72 -4.19
C VAL A 35 13.58 4.12 -4.80
N VAL A 36 12.95 5.02 -4.10
CA VAL A 36 12.82 6.40 -4.55
C VAL A 36 14.08 7.14 -4.13
N ASP A 37 14.88 7.55 -5.10
CA ASP A 37 15.96 8.51 -4.85
C ASP A 37 15.32 9.80 -4.35
N VAL A 38 15.89 10.40 -3.32
CA VAL A 38 15.25 11.38 -2.42
C VAL A 38 14.89 12.71 -3.12
N ASP A 39 15.35 12.93 -4.33
CA ASP A 39 14.93 14.09 -5.15
C ASP A 39 13.48 13.97 -5.68
N THR A 40 12.89 12.79 -5.56
CA THR A 40 11.51 12.52 -5.96
C THR A 40 10.74 11.82 -4.81
N ALA A 41 10.93 12.23 -3.58
CA ALA A 41 10.11 11.77 -2.48
C ALA A 41 8.68 12.26 -2.74
N VAL A 42 7.87 11.36 -3.26
CA VAL A 42 6.46 11.59 -3.54
C VAL A 42 5.72 11.69 -2.22
N VAL A 43 5.70 12.87 -1.69
CA VAL A 43 4.67 13.28 -0.75
C VAL A 43 3.40 13.39 -1.56
N VAL A 44 2.59 12.39 -1.49
CA VAL A 44 1.41 12.31 -2.33
C VAL A 44 0.29 13.08 -1.69
N MET A 45 0.09 14.28 -2.14
CA MET A 45 -1.25 14.82 -2.32
C MET A 45 -1.98 13.93 -3.34
N PRO A 46 -3.29 13.67 -3.21
CA PRO A 46 -3.97 12.60 -3.94
C PRO A 46 -3.98 12.84 -5.45
N THR A 47 -3.05 12.24 -6.14
CA THR A 47 -3.19 11.92 -7.55
C THR A 47 -3.80 10.51 -7.66
N SER A 48 -4.46 10.20 -8.75
CA SER A 48 -5.26 8.97 -8.92
C SER A 48 -4.53 7.65 -8.57
N GLY A 49 -3.21 7.58 -8.74
CA GLY A 49 -2.41 6.42 -8.34
C GLY A 49 -2.23 6.27 -6.82
N ALA A 50 -2.11 7.37 -6.10
CA ALA A 50 -2.07 7.39 -4.65
C ALA A 50 -3.38 6.92 -4.03
N SER A 51 -4.51 7.32 -4.63
CA SER A 51 -5.82 6.89 -4.19
C SER A 51 -5.98 5.37 -4.27
N ALA A 52 -5.48 4.71 -5.31
CA ALA A 52 -5.52 3.26 -5.44
C ALA A 52 -4.68 2.56 -4.36
N ALA A 53 -3.49 3.05 -4.05
CA ALA A 53 -2.65 2.49 -2.99
C ALA A 53 -3.20 2.76 -1.59
N MET A 54 -3.85 3.90 -1.37
CA MET A 54 -4.58 4.18 -0.13
C MET A 54 -5.79 3.25 0.02
N GLN A 55 -6.56 3.03 -1.05
CA GLN A 55 -7.66 2.06 -1.06
C GLN A 55 -7.16 0.62 -0.82
N ALA A 56 -5.99 0.29 -1.35
CA ALA A 56 -5.34 -0.99 -1.07
C ALA A 56 -4.82 -1.12 0.37
N GLY A 57 -4.87 -0.05 1.15
CA GLY A 57 -4.45 -0.05 2.56
C GLY A 57 -2.95 0.04 2.79
N CYS A 58 -2.17 0.38 1.76
CA CYS A 58 -0.72 0.50 1.83
C CYS A 58 -0.27 1.95 2.05
N TRP A 59 -0.43 2.45 3.25
CA TRP A 59 -0.10 3.84 3.60
C TRP A 59 0.30 4.00 5.06
N ALA A 60 1.00 5.09 5.37
CA ALA A 60 1.27 5.53 6.73
C ALA A 60 1.07 7.05 6.82
N SER A 61 0.28 7.51 7.79
CA SER A 61 0.03 8.93 8.06
C SER A 61 0.79 9.36 9.31
N PHE A 62 1.53 10.43 9.18
CA PHE A 62 2.35 11.03 10.22
C PHE A 62 1.76 12.37 10.62
N TYR A 63 1.76 12.68 11.90
CA TYR A 63 1.20 13.91 12.45
C TYR A 63 2.26 14.63 13.28
N ASP A 64 2.27 15.95 13.20
CA ASP A 64 3.23 16.80 13.92
C ASP A 64 2.82 17.07 15.37
N GLU A 65 1.63 16.64 15.77
CA GLU A 65 1.16 16.65 17.15
C GLU A 65 0.83 15.24 17.67
N ARG A 66 0.73 15.13 18.98
CA ARG A 66 0.30 13.90 19.65
C ARG A 66 -1.18 13.63 19.40
N ASN A 67 -1.59 12.38 19.59
CA ASN A 67 -2.98 11.95 19.48
C ASN A 67 -3.58 12.22 18.09
N PHE A 68 -2.75 12.17 17.05
CA PHE A 68 -3.19 12.30 15.64
C PHE A 68 -3.78 13.67 15.31
N ASN A 69 -3.32 14.71 16.00
CA ASN A 69 -3.69 16.10 15.76
C ASN A 69 -2.62 16.83 14.95
N GLY A 70 -2.93 18.10 14.60
CA GLY A 70 -2.04 18.96 13.84
C GLY A 70 -2.00 18.67 12.35
N ASP A 71 -0.93 19.12 11.71
CA ASP A 71 -0.69 18.87 10.28
C ASP A 71 -0.30 17.42 10.05
N SER A 72 -0.77 16.87 8.95
CA SER A 72 -0.49 15.47 8.60
C SER A 72 0.15 15.32 7.24
N LEU A 73 1.01 14.30 7.15
CA LEU A 73 1.63 13.87 5.91
C LEU A 73 1.40 12.37 5.73
N THR A 74 0.88 11.97 4.57
CA THR A 74 0.65 10.55 4.27
C THR A 74 1.65 10.05 3.25
N LEU A 75 2.37 9.00 3.64
CA LEU A 75 3.25 8.24 2.77
C LEU A 75 2.48 7.06 2.20
N VAL A 76 2.53 6.89 0.89
CA VAL A 76 1.91 5.74 0.20
C VAL A 76 3.00 4.81 -0.27
N GLY A 77 2.87 3.54 0.05
CA GLY A 77 3.86 2.51 -0.24
C GLY A 77 3.44 1.54 -1.35
N PRO A 78 4.31 0.57 -1.61
CA PRO A 78 5.60 0.33 -0.93
C PRO A 78 6.65 1.37 -1.27
N VAL A 79 7.41 1.83 -0.29
CA VAL A 79 8.46 2.84 -0.47
C VAL A 79 9.57 2.67 0.56
N GLU A 80 10.79 2.98 0.15
CA GLU A 80 11.99 2.95 0.99
C GLU A 80 12.70 4.31 0.87
N LEU A 81 12.75 5.05 1.98
CA LEU A 81 13.42 6.34 2.06
C LEU A 81 14.74 6.17 2.80
N GLN A 82 15.83 6.13 2.06
CA GLN A 82 17.19 5.96 2.58
C GLN A 82 17.65 7.14 3.44
N THR A 83 17.08 8.33 3.22
CA THR A 83 17.35 9.53 4.00
C THR A 83 16.11 10.44 4.02
N LEU A 84 15.93 11.18 5.09
CA LEU A 84 14.91 12.21 5.23
C LEU A 84 15.49 13.64 5.18
N ASP A 85 16.72 13.80 4.70
CA ASP A 85 17.40 15.11 4.70
C ASP A 85 17.02 16.02 3.55
N LYS A 86 16.30 15.50 2.54
CA LYS A 86 16.00 16.20 1.30
C LYS A 86 14.51 16.30 1.02
N GLY A 87 14.13 17.27 0.20
CA GLY A 87 12.77 17.44 -0.31
C GLY A 87 11.72 17.56 0.79
N SER A 88 10.53 17.13 0.50
CA SER A 88 9.38 17.09 1.42
C SER A 88 9.56 16.08 2.57
N ALA A 89 10.42 15.06 2.41
CA ALA A 89 10.77 14.13 3.46
C ALA A 89 11.42 14.79 4.69
N ARG A 90 11.98 16.01 4.54
CA ARG A 90 12.49 16.79 5.67
C ARG A 90 11.44 17.08 6.75
N GLN A 91 10.19 17.21 6.37
CA GLN A 91 9.09 17.43 7.31
C GLN A 91 8.92 16.21 8.22
N LEU A 92 9.15 15.01 7.68
CA LEU A 92 9.11 13.76 8.46
C LEU A 92 10.26 13.62 9.47
N LYS A 93 11.33 14.40 9.34
CA LYS A 93 12.52 14.26 10.21
C LYS A 93 12.38 14.95 11.56
N ARG A 94 11.62 16.02 11.66
CA ARG A 94 11.68 16.96 12.79
C ARG A 94 10.47 16.94 13.71
N ASP A 95 9.31 16.70 13.18
CA ASP A 95 8.07 17.09 13.85
C ASP A 95 7.04 15.96 13.98
N ILE A 96 7.41 14.72 13.72
CA ILE A 96 6.47 13.61 13.87
C ILE A 96 6.29 13.26 15.34
N LYS A 97 5.05 13.37 15.82
CA LYS A 97 4.69 13.02 17.19
C LYS A 97 3.69 11.88 17.31
N SER A 98 2.97 11.58 16.24
CA SER A 98 2.11 10.39 16.18
C SER A 98 2.03 9.81 14.76
N VAL A 99 1.68 8.53 14.65
CA VAL A 99 1.62 7.81 13.37
C VAL A 99 0.47 6.81 13.34
N VAL A 100 -0.12 6.65 12.17
CA VAL A 100 -1.13 5.63 11.87
C VAL A 100 -0.69 4.87 10.63
N THR A 101 -0.76 3.54 10.67
CA THR A 101 -0.52 2.69 9.50
C THR A 101 -1.82 2.14 8.94
N GLY A 102 -1.88 2.00 7.64
CA GLY A 102 -3.01 1.38 6.95
C GLY A 102 -3.08 -0.15 7.18
N PRO A 103 -4.21 -0.78 6.79
CA PRO A 103 -4.51 -2.18 7.12
C PRO A 103 -3.59 -3.21 6.42
N ARG A 104 -2.77 -2.78 5.48
CA ARG A 104 -1.78 -3.65 4.79
C ARG A 104 -0.36 -3.09 4.86
N ALA A 105 -0.15 -2.06 5.65
CA ALA A 105 1.10 -1.35 5.73
C ALA A 105 1.93 -1.78 6.94
N THR A 106 3.15 -2.22 6.70
CA THR A 106 4.17 -2.41 7.74
C THR A 106 5.21 -1.30 7.60
N LEU A 107 5.34 -0.48 8.64
CA LEU A 107 6.25 0.66 8.67
C LEU A 107 7.42 0.35 9.59
N VAL A 108 8.64 0.64 9.14
CA VAL A 108 9.84 0.59 9.98
C VAL A 108 10.53 1.94 9.92
N LEU A 109 10.74 2.54 11.08
CA LEU A 109 11.46 3.80 11.27
C LEU A 109 12.86 3.53 11.81
N TYR A 110 13.86 4.21 11.27
CA TYR A 110 15.27 4.03 11.63
C TYR A 110 15.88 5.32 12.17
N GLN A 111 16.75 5.16 13.16
CA GLN A 111 17.44 6.25 13.82
C GLN A 111 18.47 6.95 12.92
N ARG A 112 19.06 6.23 11.94
CA ARG A 112 20.06 6.76 11.02
C ARG A 112 19.66 6.56 9.57
N GLN A 113 20.37 7.23 8.70
CA GLN A 113 20.24 7.07 7.25
C GLN A 113 20.57 5.64 6.81
N PHE A 114 20.17 5.31 5.59
CA PHE A 114 20.43 4.02 4.94
C PHE A 114 19.89 2.82 5.74
N LEU A 115 18.71 2.99 6.37
CA LEU A 115 18.00 1.97 7.13
C LEU A 115 18.89 1.31 8.20
N SER A 116 19.65 2.13 8.91
CA SER A 116 20.66 1.67 9.84
C SER A 116 20.43 2.09 11.29
N ALA A 117 21.20 1.50 12.22
CA ALA A 117 21.12 1.68 13.66
C ALA A 117 19.82 1.11 14.27
N ARG A 118 19.30 1.76 15.32
CA ARG A 118 18.09 1.32 15.99
C ARG A 118 16.87 1.51 15.08
N SER A 119 15.96 0.57 15.14
CA SER A 119 14.69 0.66 14.40
C SER A 119 13.50 0.30 15.28
N VAL A 120 12.35 0.84 14.91
CA VAL A 120 11.05 0.50 15.49
C VAL A 120 10.08 0.20 14.37
N GLY A 121 9.42 -0.96 14.46
CA GLY A 121 8.42 -1.42 13.50
C GLY A 121 7.00 -1.17 14.00
N PHE A 122 6.11 -0.91 13.05
CA PHE A 122 4.66 -0.77 13.24
C PHE A 122 3.98 -1.76 12.28
N THR A 123 3.14 -2.61 12.85
CA THR A 123 2.32 -3.57 12.10
C THR A 123 1.14 -2.90 11.41
N PRO A 124 0.45 -3.58 10.49
CA PRO A 124 -0.80 -3.08 9.95
C PRO A 124 -1.79 -2.63 11.04
N ASP A 125 -2.56 -1.59 10.73
CA ASP A 125 -3.55 -0.97 11.63
C ASP A 125 -2.99 -0.42 12.95
N SER A 126 -1.68 -0.20 13.04
CA SER A 126 -1.07 0.42 14.22
C SER A 126 -1.46 1.89 14.35
N ARG A 127 -1.73 2.30 15.59
CA ARG A 127 -2.00 3.70 15.98
C ARG A 127 -1.11 4.06 17.15
N GLU A 128 -0.10 4.88 16.92
CA GLU A 128 0.83 5.31 17.95
C GLU A 128 0.64 6.80 18.25
N PRO A 129 0.00 7.16 19.38
CA PRO A 129 -0.31 8.56 19.73
C PRO A 129 0.89 9.33 20.27
N GLY A 130 1.96 8.64 20.66
CA GLY A 130 3.16 9.22 21.29
C GLY A 130 4.43 8.62 20.73
N LEU A 131 4.77 8.97 19.50
CA LEU A 131 5.86 8.34 18.75
C LEU A 131 7.22 8.44 19.44
N ALA A 132 7.54 9.56 20.06
CA ALA A 132 8.84 9.79 20.70
C ALA A 132 9.12 8.79 21.82
N GLU A 133 8.13 8.46 22.62
CA GLU A 133 8.23 7.45 23.67
C GLU A 133 8.41 6.04 23.11
N LYS A 134 7.68 5.73 22.04
CA LYS A 134 7.76 4.44 21.37
C LYS A 134 9.11 4.20 20.71
N LEU A 135 9.69 5.22 20.09
CA LEU A 135 10.97 5.12 19.41
C LEU A 135 12.14 4.82 20.36
N GLY A 136 12.12 5.37 21.57
CA GLY A 136 13.17 5.13 22.58
C GLY A 136 14.57 5.62 22.18
N PHE A 137 14.71 6.38 21.07
CA PHE A 137 15.96 6.98 20.60
C PHE A 137 15.82 8.51 20.35
N GLY A 138 15.07 9.18 21.21
CA GLY A 138 14.95 10.64 21.23
C GLY A 138 14.16 11.24 20.04
N GLY A 139 13.29 10.45 19.42
CA GLY A 139 12.38 10.94 18.40
C GLY A 139 13.02 11.28 17.03
N ARG A 140 14.34 11.10 16.88
CA ARG A 140 15.03 11.42 15.63
C ARG A 140 14.89 10.25 14.63
N ILE A 141 14.23 10.51 13.52
CA ILE A 141 14.08 9.55 12.42
C ILE A 141 14.90 10.08 11.24
N GLU A 142 15.75 9.25 10.65
CA GLU A 142 16.59 9.64 9.51
C GLU A 142 16.35 8.81 8.24
N SER A 143 15.72 7.65 8.36
CA SER A 143 15.25 6.85 7.23
C SER A 143 14.06 6.00 7.61
N MET A 144 13.31 5.50 6.63
CA MET A 144 12.14 4.67 6.87
C MET A 144 11.84 3.74 5.70
N LYS A 145 11.11 2.67 5.99
CA LYS A 145 10.65 1.69 5.01
C LYS A 145 9.18 1.38 5.26
N LEU A 146 8.38 1.48 4.20
CA LEU A 146 6.98 1.09 4.18
C LEU A 146 6.80 -0.06 3.20
N THR A 147 6.31 -1.18 3.69
CA THR A 147 6.01 -2.39 2.90
C THR A 147 4.54 -2.76 3.02
N CYS A 148 4.04 -3.57 2.06
CA CYS A 148 2.61 -3.92 1.96
C CYS A 148 2.37 -5.41 1.77
#